data_1da7f34cbf410a7e01e6251578c88bb8
#
_entry.id   1da7f34cbf410a7e01e6251578c88bb8
#
_cell.length_a   1.000
_cell.length_b   1.000
_cell.length_c   1.000
_cell.angle_alpha   90.00
_cell.angle_beta   90.00
_cell.angle_gamma   90.00
#
_symmetry.space_group_name_H-M   'P 1'
#
loop_
_entity.id
_entity.type
_entity.pdbx_description
1 polymer ?
#
loop_
_entity_poly.entity_id
_entity_poly.type
_entity_poly.pdbx_seq_one_letter_code
_entity_poly.pdbx_strand_id
1 'polypeptide(L)'
;MLSFQDELITMKEAAKRLPTINGKPVHKAAIWRWCRKGIKGISLEHMILGGRYLTTMDAIEIFCNKLARLNNEINNDKEGS
;
A
#
# COMPACT_ATOMS: atom_id res chain seq x y z
N MET A 1 -14.02 0.52 0.35
CA MET A 1 -13.97 -0.34 1.55
C MET A 1 -13.87 -1.81 1.16
N LEU A 2 -13.03 -2.56 1.84
CA LEU A 2 -12.86 -3.99 1.54
C LEU A 2 -14.06 -4.79 2.05
N SER A 3 -14.39 -5.85 1.33
CA SER A 3 -15.45 -6.76 1.71
C SER A 3 -15.02 -8.20 1.48
N PHE A 4 -15.79 -9.15 2.03
CA PHE A 4 -15.49 -10.55 1.83
C PHE A 4 -15.63 -11.00 0.37
N GLN A 5 -16.31 -10.19 -0.45
CA GLN A 5 -16.47 -10.51 -1.87
C GLN A 5 -15.26 -10.07 -2.70
N ASP A 6 -14.39 -9.25 -2.14
CA ASP A 6 -13.16 -8.85 -2.81
C ASP A 6 -12.16 -10.00 -2.77
N GLU A 7 -11.21 -9.97 -3.71
CA GLU A 7 -10.12 -10.95 -3.69
C GLU A 7 -9.13 -10.56 -2.62
N LEU A 8 -9.32 -11.08 -1.41
CA LEU A 8 -8.45 -10.79 -0.28
C LEU A 8 -7.16 -11.60 -0.38
N ILE A 9 -6.04 -10.94 -0.15
CA ILE A 9 -4.73 -11.57 -0.22
C ILE A 9 -3.94 -11.26 1.05
N THR A 10 -3.03 -12.16 1.39
CA THR A 10 -2.16 -11.97 2.56
C THR A 10 -1.06 -10.95 2.24
N MET A 11 -0.37 -10.49 3.28
CA MET A 11 0.77 -9.60 3.10
C MET A 11 1.87 -10.28 2.28
N LYS A 12 2.06 -11.58 2.49
CA LYS A 12 3.05 -12.35 1.73
C LYS A 12 2.69 -12.41 0.25
N GLU A 13 1.43 -12.68 -0.05
CA GLU A 13 0.97 -12.75 -1.43
C GLU A 13 1.06 -11.38 -2.10
N ALA A 14 0.69 -10.32 -1.37
CA ALA A 14 0.79 -8.96 -1.89
C ALA A 14 2.24 -8.63 -2.25
N ALA A 15 3.19 -9.02 -1.39
CA ALA A 15 4.60 -8.77 -1.64
C ALA A 15 5.07 -9.45 -2.91
N LYS A 16 4.55 -10.66 -3.19
CA LYS A 16 4.92 -11.39 -4.40
C LYS A 16 4.38 -10.73 -5.67
N ARG A 17 3.21 -10.12 -5.58
CA ARG A 17 2.54 -9.54 -6.75
C ARG A 17 3.03 -8.14 -7.09
N LEU A 18 3.67 -7.46 -6.14
CA LEU A 18 4.15 -6.11 -6.37
C LEU A 18 5.44 -6.12 -7.21
N PRO A 19 5.61 -5.09 -8.06
CA PRO A 19 6.85 -4.97 -8.82
C PRO A 19 8.03 -4.69 -7.89
N THR A 20 9.22 -5.03 -8.36
CA THR A 20 10.42 -4.73 -7.61
C THR A 20 10.71 -3.23 -7.65
N ILE A 21 11.33 -2.74 -6.58
CA ILE A 21 11.76 -1.34 -6.48
C ILE A 21 13.27 -1.33 -6.42
N ASN A 22 13.91 -0.68 -7.39
CA ASN A 22 15.38 -0.64 -7.50
C ASN A 22 15.98 -2.05 -7.52
N GLY A 23 15.30 -2.97 -8.20
CA GLY A 23 15.77 -4.34 -8.33
C GLY A 23 15.54 -5.21 -7.09
N LYS A 24 14.87 -4.69 -6.08
CA LYS A 24 14.58 -5.43 -4.85
C LYS A 24 13.08 -5.62 -4.68
N PRO A 25 12.65 -6.82 -4.25
CA PRO A 25 11.23 -7.05 -3.99
C PRO A 25 10.78 -6.30 -2.75
N VAL A 26 9.49 -5.95 -2.74
CA VAL A 26 8.88 -5.35 -1.55
C VAL A 26 8.70 -6.44 -0.50
N HIS A 27 9.17 -6.18 0.72
CA HIS A 27 9.05 -7.15 1.79
C HIS A 27 7.66 -7.09 2.42
N LYS A 28 7.14 -8.25 2.85
CA LYS A 28 5.82 -8.30 3.49
C LYS A 28 5.71 -7.41 4.71
N ALA A 29 6.83 -7.22 5.43
CA ALA A 29 6.85 -6.36 6.60
C ALA A 29 6.58 -4.90 6.24
N ALA A 30 7.02 -4.47 5.07
CA ALA A 30 6.74 -3.12 4.60
C ALA A 30 5.24 -2.92 4.38
N ILE A 31 4.58 -3.90 3.74
CA ILE A 31 3.15 -3.82 3.48
C ILE A 31 2.36 -3.82 4.78
N TRP A 32 2.76 -4.64 5.74
CA TRP A 32 2.14 -4.69 7.06
C TRP A 32 2.25 -3.33 7.75
N ARG A 33 3.42 -2.69 7.63
CA ARG A 33 3.64 -1.36 8.21
C ARG A 33 2.75 -0.31 7.53
N TRP A 34 2.54 -0.44 6.23
CA TRP A 34 1.63 0.45 5.50
C TRP A 34 0.20 0.35 6.05
N CYS A 35 -0.19 -0.84 6.48
CA CYS A 35 -1.53 -1.03 7.06
C CYS A 35 -1.60 -0.38 8.45
N ARG A 36 -0.58 -0.56 9.26
CA ARG A 36 -0.62 -0.13 10.65
C ARG A 36 -0.30 1.35 10.83
N LYS A 37 0.78 1.79 10.24
CA LYS A 37 1.24 3.17 10.43
C LYS A 37 0.97 4.06 9.23
N GLY A 38 0.99 3.47 8.05
CA GLY A 38 0.85 4.25 6.84
C GLY A 38 2.10 5.03 6.51
N ILE A 39 1.99 5.88 5.49
CA ILE A 39 3.07 6.75 5.05
C ILE A 39 2.47 8.13 4.88
N LYS A 40 3.02 9.13 5.55
CA LYS A 40 2.58 10.53 5.44
C LYS A 40 1.08 10.68 5.69
N GLY A 41 0.57 9.95 6.67
CA GLY A 41 -0.84 10.03 7.05
C GLY A 41 -1.78 9.20 6.19
N ILE A 42 -1.26 8.48 5.21
CA ILE A 42 -2.06 7.63 4.34
C ILE A 42 -1.80 6.18 4.72
N SER A 43 -2.87 5.44 5.07
CA SER A 43 -2.79 4.04 5.44
C SER A 43 -3.31 3.15 4.32
N LEU A 44 -2.73 1.96 4.19
CA LEU A 44 -3.23 0.96 3.26
C LEU A 44 -4.50 0.35 3.83
N GLU A 45 -5.57 0.37 3.04
CA GLU A 45 -6.82 -0.25 3.46
C GLU A 45 -6.64 -1.76 3.58
N HIS A 46 -7.12 -2.30 4.68
CA HIS A 46 -6.92 -3.72 4.98
C HIS A 46 -8.05 -4.24 5.85
N MET A 47 -8.10 -5.55 6.00
CA MET A 47 -9.06 -6.22 6.86
C MET A 47 -8.29 -7.20 7.74
N ILE A 48 -8.69 -7.30 9.00
CA ILE A 48 -8.08 -8.28 9.91
C ILE A 48 -9.08 -9.39 10.10
N LEU A 49 -8.69 -10.59 9.71
CA LEU A 49 -9.56 -11.74 9.79
C LEU A 49 -8.79 -12.89 10.41
N GLY A 50 -9.27 -13.38 11.55
CA GLY A 50 -8.60 -14.49 12.24
C GLY A 50 -7.17 -14.15 12.66
N GLY A 51 -6.91 -12.89 13.00
CA GLY A 51 -5.57 -12.47 13.39
C GLY A 51 -4.63 -12.18 12.23
N ARG A 52 -5.11 -12.31 10.99
CA ARG A 52 -4.31 -12.09 9.80
C ARG A 52 -4.71 -10.80 9.11
N TYR A 53 -3.73 -10.05 8.66
CA TYR A 53 -3.96 -8.85 7.85
C TYR A 53 -4.15 -9.26 6.41
N LEU A 54 -5.25 -8.80 5.81
CA LEU A 54 -5.57 -9.05 4.41
C LEU A 54 -5.83 -7.74 3.71
N THR A 55 -5.49 -7.69 2.43
CA THR A 55 -5.76 -6.50 1.62
C THR A 55 -6.14 -6.97 0.21
N THR A 56 -6.25 -6.04 -0.73
CA THR A 56 -6.50 -6.38 -2.14
C THR A 56 -5.48 -5.64 -3.00
N MET A 57 -5.30 -6.12 -4.24
CA MET A 57 -4.44 -5.41 -5.17
C MET A 57 -5.00 -4.03 -5.49
N ASP A 58 -6.32 -3.91 -5.55
CA ASP A 58 -6.96 -2.61 -5.78
C ASP A 58 -6.61 -1.63 -4.64
N ALA A 59 -6.68 -2.09 -3.40
CA ALA A 59 -6.35 -1.24 -2.25
C ALA A 59 -4.90 -0.78 -2.31
N ILE A 60 -4.00 -1.67 -2.69
CA ILE A 60 -2.58 -1.35 -2.83
C ILE A 60 -2.38 -0.32 -3.93
N GLU A 61 -3.05 -0.50 -5.07
CA GLU A 61 -2.94 0.42 -6.18
C GLU A 61 -3.44 1.81 -5.79
N ILE A 62 -4.58 1.89 -5.10
CA ILE A 62 -5.11 3.15 -4.62
C ILE A 62 -4.14 3.81 -3.65
N PHE A 63 -3.57 3.03 -2.74
CA PHE A 63 -2.59 3.52 -1.77
C PHE A 63 -1.37 4.11 -2.48
N CYS A 64 -0.82 3.39 -3.45
CA CYS A 64 0.34 3.84 -4.20
C CYS A 64 0.03 5.10 -5.01
N ASN A 65 -1.17 5.17 -5.59
CA ASN A 65 -1.57 6.34 -6.36
C ASN A 65 -1.71 7.57 -5.48
N LYS A 66 -2.24 7.40 -4.27
CA LYS A 66 -2.34 8.52 -3.32
C LYS A 66 -0.97 9.02 -2.92
N LEU A 67 -0.03 8.11 -2.68
CA LEU A 67 1.35 8.51 -2.34
C LEU A 67 2.03 9.22 -3.49
N ALA A 68 1.85 8.72 -4.71
CA ALA A 68 2.44 9.35 -5.89
C ALA A 68 1.91 10.76 -6.09
N ARG A 69 0.60 10.93 -5.90
CA ARG A 69 -0.03 12.24 -6.03
C ARG A 69 0.49 13.20 -4.98
N LEU A 70 0.64 12.73 -3.75
CA LEU A 70 1.16 13.56 -2.67
C LEU A 70 2.60 13.98 -2.93
N ASN A 71 3.43 13.06 -3.42
CA ASN A 71 4.82 13.38 -3.76
C ASN A 71 4.89 14.39 -4.90
N ASN A 72 4.03 14.26 -5.89
CA ASN A 72 4.01 15.20 -7.01
C ASN A 72 3.62 16.61 -6.55
N GLU A 73 2.65 16.69 -5.64
CA GLU A 73 2.25 17.99 -5.09
C GLU A 73 3.40 18.65 -4.33
N ILE A 74 4.11 17.88 -3.52
CA ILE A 74 5.26 18.39 -2.77
C ILE A 74 6.36 18.83 -3.70
N ASN A 75 6.64 18.04 -4.73
CA ASN A 75 7.68 18.37 -5.71
C ASN A 75 7.32 19.60 -6.51
N ASN A 76 6.04 19.72 -6.90
CA ASN A 76 5.58 20.90 -7.61
C ASN A 76 5.73 22.16 -6.78
N ASP A 77 5.42 22.08 -5.50
CA ASP A 77 5.59 23.21 -4.59
C ASP A 77 7.05 23.65 -4.52
N LYS A 78 7.97 22.69 -4.47
CA LYS A 78 9.40 23.00 -4.45
C LYS A 78 9.85 23.64 -5.75
N GLU A 79 9.37 23.14 -6.87
CA GLU A 79 9.74 23.65 -8.18
C GLU A 79 9.12 25.00 -8.43
N GLY A 80 7.94 25.25 -7.89
CA GLY A 80 7.25 26.50 -8.05
C GLY A 80 7.81 27.65 -7.22
N SER A 81 8.70 27.33 -6.30
CA SER A 81 9.25 28.34 -5.40
C SER A 81 10.53 28.99 -5.92
#